data_c0d2b2bdb511e77eb4e966770251dbab
#
_entry.id   c0d2b2bdb511e77eb4e966770251dbab
#
_cell.length_a   1.000
_cell.length_b   1.000
_cell.length_c   1.000
_cell.angle_alpha   90.00
_cell.angle_beta   90.00
_cell.angle_gamma   90.00
#
_symmetry.space_group_name_H-M   'P 1'
#
loop_
_entity.id
_entity.type
_entity.pdbx_description
1 polymer ?
#
loop_
_entity_poly.entity_id
_entity_poly.type
_entity_poly.pdbx_seq_one_letter_code
_entity_poly.pdbx_strand_id
1 'polypeptide(L)'
;MINIAICDDEKYISDKVKKLALDFFHRKNVEIKISQFGSGEELLRYNKSIDILFLDIQMDGIDGMETARKLRSQNYKSYLIFITVLKEMVFQAFEVQAYDYLVKPIEEEYFDKKMERLFASMQNANEANLL
;
A
#
# COMPACT_ATOMS: atom_id res chain seq x y z
N MET A 1 15.74 -0.06 5.63
CA MET A 1 14.47 0.55 6.07
C MET A 1 13.43 0.46 4.96
N ILE A 2 12.23 0.01 5.31
CA ILE A 2 11.13 -0.08 4.35
C ILE A 2 10.34 1.23 4.39
N ASN A 3 10.15 1.84 3.22
CA ASN A 3 9.38 3.07 3.08
C ASN A 3 7.94 2.74 2.70
N ILE A 4 7.01 3.11 3.57
CA ILE A 4 5.58 2.81 3.38
C ILE A 4 4.82 4.13 3.19
N ALA A 5 3.95 4.16 2.20
CA ALA A 5 3.03 5.27 2.00
C ALA A 5 1.59 4.78 2.21
N ILE A 6 0.78 5.61 2.83
CA ILE A 6 -0.65 5.34 3.03
C ILE A 6 -1.40 6.53 2.46
N CYS A 7 -2.29 6.26 1.51
CA CYS A 7 -3.09 7.30 0.86
C CYS A 7 -4.57 6.97 1.01
N ASP A 8 -5.25 7.74 1.85
CA ASP A 8 -6.68 7.59 2.12
C ASP A 8 -7.20 8.93 2.60
N ASP A 9 -8.33 9.39 2.08
CA ASP A 9 -8.91 10.66 2.49
C ASP A 9 -9.65 10.58 3.83
N GLU A 10 -9.86 9.38 4.35
CA GLU A 10 -10.39 9.18 5.70
C GLU A 10 -9.23 8.99 6.68
N LYS A 11 -8.95 10.03 7.46
CA LYS A 11 -7.83 10.00 8.40
C LYS A 11 -7.91 8.83 9.38
N TYR A 12 -9.11 8.47 9.80
CA TYR A 12 -9.34 7.35 10.71
C TYR A 12 -8.80 6.04 10.13
N ILE A 13 -9.07 5.78 8.85
CA ILE A 13 -8.59 4.57 8.17
C ILE A 13 -7.07 4.63 7.99
N SER A 14 -6.56 5.78 7.57
CA SER A 14 -5.12 5.98 7.38
C SER A 14 -4.35 5.71 8.68
N ASP A 15 -4.84 6.24 9.81
CA ASP A 15 -4.20 6.05 11.10
C ASP A 15 -4.29 4.58 11.56
N LYS A 16 -5.39 3.91 11.26
CA LYS A 16 -5.54 2.49 11.59
C LYS A 16 -4.53 1.64 10.82
N VAL A 17 -4.40 1.87 9.52
CA VAL A 17 -3.42 1.13 8.70
C VAL A 17 -2.00 1.40 9.19
N LYS A 18 -1.71 2.66 9.54
CA LYS A 18 -0.41 3.02 10.10
C LYS A 18 -0.10 2.23 11.37
N LYS A 19 -1.05 2.16 12.28
CA LYS A 19 -0.86 1.41 13.54
C LYS A 19 -0.64 -0.08 13.26
N LEU A 20 -1.45 -0.66 12.40
CA LEU A 20 -1.33 -2.08 12.06
C LEU A 20 0.03 -2.38 11.43
N ALA A 21 0.50 -1.51 10.53
CA ALA A 21 1.80 -1.69 9.89
C ALA A 21 2.95 -1.54 10.89
N LEU A 22 2.88 -0.53 11.76
CA LEU A 22 3.89 -0.35 12.80
C LEU A 22 3.99 -1.57 13.70
N ASP A 23 2.86 -2.09 14.17
CA ASP A 23 2.83 -3.28 15.03
C ASP A 23 3.39 -4.50 14.33
N PHE A 24 2.99 -4.73 13.07
CA PHE A 24 3.45 -5.88 12.31
C PHE A 24 4.97 -5.87 12.14
N PHE A 25 5.53 -4.78 11.62
CA PHE A 25 6.96 -4.71 11.34
C PHE A 25 7.80 -4.62 12.61
N HIS A 26 7.25 -4.06 13.69
CA HIS A 26 7.91 -4.09 14.99
C HIS A 26 8.12 -5.54 15.45
N ARG A 27 7.11 -6.38 15.30
CA ARG A 27 7.22 -7.81 15.65
C ARG A 27 8.27 -8.55 14.80
N LYS A 28 8.53 -8.05 13.59
CA LYS A 28 9.54 -8.63 12.69
C LYS A 28 10.92 -8.03 12.89
N ASN A 29 11.09 -7.09 13.79
CA ASN A 29 12.33 -6.34 14.00
C ASN A 29 12.79 -5.64 12.71
N VAL A 30 11.85 -5.13 11.93
CA VAL A 30 12.12 -4.42 10.69
C VAL A 30 11.81 -2.94 10.87
N GLU A 31 12.78 -2.10 10.53
CA GLU A 31 12.64 -0.65 10.62
C GLU A 31 11.84 -0.13 9.43
N ILE A 32 10.84 0.70 9.69
CA ILE A 32 10.01 1.28 8.64
C ILE A 32 9.84 2.79 8.84
N LYS A 33 9.54 3.46 7.73
CA LYS A 33 9.16 4.87 7.73
C LYS A 33 7.81 4.97 7.03
N ILE A 34 6.83 5.60 7.69
CA ILE A 34 5.47 5.75 7.15
C ILE A 34 5.20 7.21 6.82
N SER A 35 4.70 7.44 5.60
CA SER A 35 4.21 8.74 5.15
C SER A 35 2.74 8.62 4.81
N GLN A 36 1.93 9.59 5.24
CA GLN A 36 0.47 9.57 5.03
C GLN A 36 0.05 10.71 4.12
N PHE A 37 -0.88 10.41 3.23
CA PHE A 37 -1.39 11.36 2.24
C PHE A 37 -2.92 11.32 2.25
N GLY A 38 -3.55 12.49 2.15
CA GLY A 38 -5.00 12.61 2.16
C GLY A 38 -5.64 12.62 0.78
N SER A 39 -4.83 12.60 -0.28
CA SER A 39 -5.34 12.61 -1.65
C SER A 39 -4.33 12.00 -2.61
N GLY A 40 -4.83 11.58 -3.79
CA GLY A 40 -3.96 11.10 -4.85
C GLY A 40 -3.03 12.18 -5.37
N GLU A 41 -3.51 13.42 -5.42
CA GLU A 41 -2.70 14.57 -5.84
C GLU A 41 -1.51 14.77 -4.92
N GLU A 42 -1.72 14.68 -3.60
CA GLU A 42 -0.61 14.80 -2.64
C GLU A 42 0.41 13.67 -2.82
N LEU A 43 -0.07 12.46 -3.00
CA LEU A 43 0.80 11.30 -3.21
C LEU A 43 1.64 11.47 -4.47
N LEU A 44 1.04 11.96 -5.56
CA LEU A 44 1.75 12.15 -6.82
C LEU A 44 2.83 13.22 -6.73
N ARG A 45 2.70 14.16 -5.80
CA ARG A 45 3.73 15.18 -5.57
C ARG A 45 4.87 14.69 -4.67
N TYR A 46 4.70 13.53 -4.05
CA TYR A 46 5.71 12.95 -3.15
C TYR A 46 6.82 12.33 -3.99
N ASN A 47 7.95 12.97 -4.05
CA ASN A 47 9.03 12.61 -4.96
C ASN A 47 10.12 11.77 -4.26
N LYS A 48 9.71 10.78 -3.46
CA LYS A 48 10.62 9.88 -2.75
C LYS A 48 10.22 8.43 -3.00
N SER A 49 11.16 7.50 -2.74
CA SER A 49 10.89 6.10 -2.99
C SER A 49 9.85 5.54 -2.03
N ILE A 50 9.04 4.62 -2.53
CA ILE A 50 8.01 3.92 -1.78
C ILE A 50 8.18 2.44 -2.06
N ASP A 51 8.29 1.65 -1.00
CA ASP A 51 8.40 0.18 -1.13
C ASP A 51 7.02 -0.47 -1.07
N ILE A 52 6.16 0.01 -0.17
CA ILE A 52 4.80 -0.49 -0.01
C ILE A 52 3.84 0.69 -0.05
N LEU A 53 2.82 0.60 -0.88
CA LEU A 53 1.79 1.64 -0.98
C LEU A 53 0.42 1.06 -0.65
N PHE A 54 -0.21 1.60 0.40
CA PHE A 54 -1.62 1.34 0.70
C PHE A 54 -2.42 2.49 0.10
N LEU A 55 -3.36 2.19 -0.77
CA LEU A 55 -4.06 3.18 -1.56
C LEU A 55 -5.56 2.93 -1.59
N ASP A 56 -6.33 3.88 -1.06
CA ASP A 56 -7.79 3.83 -1.14
C ASP A 56 -8.23 4.08 -2.59
N ILE A 57 -9.19 3.30 -3.06
CA ILE A 57 -9.71 3.47 -4.43
C ILE A 57 -10.66 4.66 -4.50
N GLN A 58 -11.57 4.79 -3.52
CA GLN A 58 -12.57 5.86 -3.53
C GLN A 58 -12.09 7.07 -2.74
N MET A 59 -11.68 8.10 -3.45
CA MET A 59 -11.23 9.37 -2.84
C MET A 59 -11.80 10.54 -3.63
N ASP A 60 -11.93 11.69 -2.97
CA ASP A 60 -12.27 12.93 -3.64
C ASP A 60 -11.10 13.36 -4.55
N GLY A 61 -11.42 14.01 -5.67
CA GLY A 61 -10.42 14.34 -6.67
C GLY A 61 -10.14 13.12 -7.55
N ILE A 62 -8.87 12.88 -7.87
CA ILE A 62 -8.53 11.65 -8.60
C ILE A 62 -8.68 10.45 -7.68
N ASP A 63 -9.28 9.39 -8.19
CA ASP A 63 -9.46 8.18 -7.40
C ASP A 63 -8.15 7.37 -7.32
N GLY A 64 -8.17 6.32 -6.51
CA GLY A 64 -6.97 5.51 -6.31
C GLY A 64 -6.53 4.76 -7.55
N MET A 65 -7.47 4.35 -8.39
CA MET A 65 -7.13 3.63 -9.63
C MET A 65 -6.36 4.53 -10.59
N GLU A 66 -6.84 5.76 -10.79
CA GLU A 66 -6.14 6.73 -11.64
C GLU A 66 -4.78 7.13 -11.04
N THR A 67 -4.74 7.31 -9.72
CA THR A 67 -3.48 7.58 -9.02
C THR A 67 -2.47 6.46 -9.29
N ALA A 68 -2.90 5.22 -9.18
CA ALA A 68 -2.03 4.06 -9.42
C ALA A 68 -1.53 4.02 -10.86
N ARG A 69 -2.39 4.31 -11.84
CA ARG A 69 -1.98 4.35 -13.25
C ARG A 69 -0.89 5.38 -13.48
N LYS A 70 -1.04 6.56 -12.89
CA LYS A 70 -0.05 7.63 -13.01
C LYS A 70 1.27 7.24 -12.36
N LEU A 71 1.23 6.63 -11.19
CA LEU A 71 2.45 6.16 -10.52
C LEU A 71 3.17 5.11 -11.37
N ARG A 72 2.44 4.13 -11.91
CA ARG A 72 3.06 3.10 -12.74
C ARG A 72 3.67 3.69 -14.01
N SER A 73 3.04 4.71 -14.59
CA SER A 73 3.60 5.41 -15.76
C SER A 73 4.89 6.14 -15.46
N GLN A 74 5.14 6.46 -14.18
CA GLN A 74 6.36 7.09 -13.71
C GLN A 74 7.40 6.08 -13.19
N ASN A 75 7.22 4.81 -13.51
CA ASN A 75 8.12 3.71 -13.13
C ASN A 75 8.19 3.41 -11.62
N TYR A 76 7.17 3.77 -10.85
CA TYR A 76 7.09 3.32 -9.47
C TYR A 76 6.81 1.83 -9.45
N LYS A 77 7.64 1.09 -8.72
CA LYS A 77 7.56 -0.37 -8.64
C LYS A 77 7.18 -0.86 -7.23
N SER A 78 6.54 -0.01 -6.46
CA SER A 78 6.12 -0.37 -5.10
C SER A 78 5.15 -1.56 -5.12
N TYR A 79 5.12 -2.28 -4.00
CA TYR A 79 4.07 -3.25 -3.75
C TYR A 79 2.80 -2.46 -3.46
N LEU A 80 1.84 -2.53 -4.37
CA LEU A 80 0.60 -1.77 -4.28
C LEU A 80 -0.49 -2.62 -3.66
N ILE A 81 -1.08 -2.13 -2.56
CA ILE A 81 -2.19 -2.78 -1.89
C ILE A 81 -3.35 -1.80 -1.85
N PHE A 82 -4.43 -2.14 -2.54
CA PHE A 82 -5.62 -1.30 -2.53
C PHE A 82 -6.41 -1.50 -1.24
N ILE A 83 -6.98 -0.41 -0.74
CA ILE A 83 -7.91 -0.42 0.39
C ILE A 83 -9.27 -0.02 -0.17
N THR A 84 -10.31 -0.83 0.02
CA THR A 84 -11.59 -0.54 -0.60
C THR A 84 -12.75 -1.25 0.08
N VAL A 85 -13.96 -0.68 -0.08
CA VAL A 85 -15.21 -1.39 0.22
C VAL A 85 -15.72 -2.13 -1.02
N LEU A 86 -15.13 -1.88 -2.19
CA LEU A 86 -15.63 -2.33 -3.49
C LEU A 86 -14.84 -3.53 -4.01
N LYS A 87 -15.31 -4.73 -3.70
CA LYS A 87 -14.67 -5.98 -4.18
C LYS A 87 -14.65 -6.08 -5.70
N GLU A 88 -15.65 -5.50 -6.36
CA GLU A 88 -15.78 -5.53 -7.81
C GLU A 88 -14.68 -4.76 -8.54
N MET A 89 -13.98 -3.87 -7.84
CA MET A 89 -12.87 -3.11 -8.43
C MET A 89 -11.58 -3.93 -8.54
N VAL A 90 -11.56 -5.13 -7.98
CA VAL A 90 -10.35 -5.97 -7.96
C VAL A 90 -9.84 -6.31 -9.37
N PHE A 91 -10.74 -6.49 -10.33
CA PHE A 91 -10.34 -6.79 -11.70
C PHE A 91 -9.49 -5.69 -12.32
N GLN A 92 -9.80 -4.43 -12.02
CA GLN A 92 -9.04 -3.30 -12.53
C GLN A 92 -7.65 -3.20 -11.90
N ALA A 93 -7.47 -3.83 -10.74
CA ALA A 93 -6.18 -3.83 -10.05
C ALA A 93 -5.09 -4.52 -10.86
N PHE A 94 -5.43 -5.47 -11.73
CA PHE A 94 -4.46 -6.12 -12.59
C PHE A 94 -3.78 -5.15 -13.56
N GLU A 95 -4.48 -4.13 -14.02
CA GLU A 95 -3.93 -3.14 -14.94
C GLU A 95 -2.75 -2.38 -14.35
N VAL A 96 -2.76 -2.19 -13.03
CA VAL A 96 -1.74 -1.43 -12.33
C VAL A 96 -0.81 -2.33 -11.50
N GLN A 97 -0.86 -3.62 -11.76
CA GLN A 97 0.01 -4.60 -11.10
C GLN A 97 -0.08 -4.50 -9.57
N ALA A 98 -1.30 -4.44 -9.06
CA ALA A 98 -1.51 -4.44 -7.62
C ALA A 98 -1.08 -5.79 -7.06
N TYR A 99 -0.42 -5.75 -5.90
CA TYR A 99 -0.02 -6.97 -5.22
C TYR A 99 -1.22 -7.65 -4.56
N ASP A 100 -2.06 -6.85 -3.90
CA ASP A 100 -3.19 -7.37 -3.14
C ASP A 100 -4.19 -6.25 -2.86
N TYR A 101 -5.23 -6.55 -2.10
CA TYR A 101 -6.21 -5.58 -1.65
C TYR A 101 -6.67 -5.90 -0.23
N LEU A 102 -7.15 -4.88 0.46
CA LEU A 102 -7.73 -4.99 1.81
C LEU A 102 -9.15 -4.44 1.76
N VAL A 103 -10.12 -5.25 2.15
CA VAL A 103 -11.53 -4.84 2.17
C VAL A 103 -11.83 -4.19 3.53
N LYS A 104 -12.47 -3.01 3.50
CA LYS A 104 -12.91 -2.33 4.72
C LYS A 104 -14.14 -3.04 5.31
N PRO A 105 -14.27 -3.15 6.62
CA PRO A 105 -13.34 -2.70 7.67
C PRO A 105 -12.11 -3.61 7.77
N ILE A 106 -10.96 -2.99 8.05
CA ILE A 106 -9.70 -3.72 8.10
C ILE A 106 -9.47 -4.27 9.51
N GLU A 107 -9.52 -5.59 9.63
CA GLU A 107 -9.29 -6.26 10.91
C GLU A 107 -7.82 -6.67 11.01
N GLU A 108 -7.30 -6.68 12.24
CA GLU A 108 -5.88 -6.93 12.49
C GLU A 108 -5.42 -8.30 11.97
N GLU A 109 -6.17 -9.35 12.29
CA GLU A 109 -5.78 -10.70 11.88
C GLU A 109 -5.71 -10.84 10.35
N TYR A 110 -6.69 -10.28 9.66
CA TYR A 110 -6.74 -10.26 8.21
C TYR A 110 -5.58 -9.46 7.62
N PHE A 111 -5.30 -8.29 8.19
CA PHE A 111 -4.17 -7.45 7.79
C PHE A 111 -2.85 -8.21 7.97
N ASP A 112 -2.65 -8.83 9.13
CA ASP A 112 -1.41 -9.54 9.42
C ASP A 112 -1.17 -10.70 8.46
N LYS A 113 -2.20 -11.45 8.09
CA LYS A 113 -2.06 -12.52 7.10
C LYS A 113 -1.58 -12.01 5.75
N LYS A 114 -2.14 -10.88 5.30
CA LYS A 114 -1.73 -10.27 4.03
C LYS A 114 -0.29 -9.76 4.10
N MET A 115 0.09 -9.19 5.25
CA MET A 115 1.45 -8.69 5.44
C MET A 115 2.47 -9.82 5.53
N GLU A 116 2.11 -10.96 6.11
CA GLU A 116 3.00 -12.13 6.13
C GLU A 116 3.35 -12.57 4.71
N ARG A 117 2.36 -12.64 3.82
CA ARG A 117 2.59 -12.98 2.42
C ARG A 117 3.45 -11.95 1.71
N LEU A 118 3.15 -10.67 1.93
CA LEU A 118 3.91 -9.59 1.32
C LEU A 118 5.37 -9.61 1.77
N PHE A 119 5.59 -9.75 3.07
CA PHE A 119 6.93 -9.75 3.62
C PHE A 119 7.75 -10.92 3.09
N ALA A 120 7.15 -12.11 2.99
CA ALA A 120 7.80 -13.27 2.39
C ALA A 120 8.17 -13.01 0.93
N SER A 121 7.28 -12.38 0.16
CA SER A 121 7.55 -12.03 -1.24
C SER A 121 8.71 -11.04 -1.35
N MET A 122 8.77 -10.06 -0.46
CA MET A 122 9.87 -9.08 -0.45
C MET A 122 11.21 -9.74 -0.13
N GLN A 123 11.22 -10.66 0.82
CA GLN A 123 12.43 -11.40 1.19
C GLN A 123 12.91 -12.29 0.04
N ASN A 124 12.00 -13.00 -0.61
CA ASN A 124 12.33 -13.85 -1.76
C ASN A 124 12.90 -13.05 -2.91
N ALA A 125 12.35 -11.86 -3.18
CA ALA A 125 12.87 -10.98 -4.22
C ALA A 125 14.30 -10.53 -3.89
N ASN A 126 14.60 -10.21 -2.63
CA ASN A 126 15.93 -9.83 -2.21
C ASN A 126 16.92 -10.99 -2.37
N GLU A 127 16.53 -12.20 -1.99
CA GLU A 127 17.34 -13.39 -2.17
C GLU A 127 17.66 -13.66 -3.64
N ALA A 128 16.63 -13.51 -4.51
CA ALA A 128 16.81 -13.68 -5.95
C ALA A 128 17.81 -12.67 -6.51
N ASN A 129 17.82 -11.44 -5.98
CA ASN A 129 18.75 -10.40 -6.41
C ASN A 129 20.18 -10.65 -5.95
N LEU A 130 20.38 -11.49 -4.94
CA LEU A 130 21.71 -11.85 -4.46
C LEU A 130 22.36 -12.97 -5.27
N LEU A 131 21.56 -13.68 -6.03
CA LEU A 131 22.04 -14.77 -6.88
C LEU A 131 22.45 -14.26 -8.26
#